data_574793fda080c361bfb8215031e60527
#
_entry.id   574793fda080c361bfb8215031e60527
#
_cell.length_a   1.000
_cell.length_b   1.000
_cell.length_c   1.000
_cell.angle_alpha   90.00
_cell.angle_beta   90.00
_cell.angle_gamma   90.00
#
_symmetry.space_group_name_H-M   'P 1'
#
loop_
_entity.id
_entity.type
_entity.pdbx_description
1 polymer ?
#
loop_
_entity_poly.entity_id
_entity_poly.type
_entity_poly.pdbx_seq_one_letter_code
_entity_poly.pdbx_strand_id
1 'polypeptide(L)'
;MKRQVIWIALVAIFFLTALCGCTSAKQTDNDIEEQNDNQRAAANSLQLSLEEYPVMDGSTANLPMMAEIMSQVCGISLEEAEDLTVCAKTPQAWENIVNGTADILLVYEAAEDTKAILEASGVELEITPVGRDALVFINNEKNPVDNLTQQQLIDIYTGKITSWNEVGGDNLKIVAYQRVETSGSQSLFKKLLMKNIEPVDAPREYRPSEMGELIDELASYNNEGSALGYSVFYYASYMYQQPGLKMIAVDGVNPSDETIANGSYPLLNDYYVVIRADEAEDSSARLLRDWILSDEGSAAIIKAGYIPV
;
A
#
# COMPACT_ATOMS: atom_id res chain seq x y z
N MET A 1 44.37 -53.74 19.84
CA MET A 1 45.81 -53.82 19.47
C MET A 1 46.35 -52.50 19.11
N LYS A 2 47.27 -51.95 19.95
CA LYS A 2 48.47 -51.18 19.58
C LYS A 2 48.25 -49.91 18.73
N ARG A 3 48.77 -48.70 18.99
CA ARG A 3 49.74 -48.18 19.98
C ARG A 3 49.67 -46.65 19.92
N GLN A 4 49.81 -46.03 21.09
CA GLN A 4 50.19 -44.63 21.30
C GLN A 4 51.52 -44.28 20.63
N VAL A 5 51.68 -43.03 20.22
CA VAL A 5 52.97 -42.32 20.32
C VAL A 5 52.70 -40.87 20.69
N ILE A 6 53.20 -40.56 21.88
CA ILE A 6 53.33 -39.21 22.46
C ILE A 6 54.62 -38.59 21.90
N TRP A 7 54.63 -37.33 21.51
CA TRP A 7 55.85 -36.50 21.46
C TRP A 7 55.61 -35.14 22.11
N ILE A 8 56.38 -34.95 23.18
CA ILE A 8 56.61 -33.70 23.94
C ILE A 8 57.85 -33.03 23.37
N ALA A 9 57.83 -31.78 23.10
CA ALA A 9 59.02 -30.89 23.15
C ALA A 9 58.54 -29.43 23.12
N LEU A 10 58.68 -28.77 24.22
CA LEU A 10 59.70 -27.84 24.70
C LEU A 10 59.48 -26.38 24.29
N VAL A 11 59.23 -25.64 25.31
CA VAL A 11 59.24 -24.22 25.62
C VAL A 11 60.41 -23.45 24.99
N ALA A 12 60.13 -22.34 24.38
CA ALA A 12 61.05 -21.17 24.32
C ALA A 12 60.29 -19.88 24.56
N ILE A 13 60.49 -19.37 25.73
CA ILE A 13 60.04 -18.03 26.16
C ILE A 13 60.95 -16.98 25.47
N PHE A 14 60.36 -16.12 24.63
CA PHE A 14 61.00 -14.88 24.21
C PHE A 14 60.17 -13.72 24.73
N PHE A 15 60.71 -13.06 25.75
CA PHE A 15 60.29 -11.72 26.19
C PHE A 15 60.67 -10.71 25.11
N LEU A 16 59.69 -10.18 24.41
CA LEU A 16 59.87 -8.95 23.64
C LEU A 16 58.95 -7.88 24.23
N THR A 17 59.53 -6.95 24.95
CA THR A 17 58.89 -5.75 25.38
C THR A 17 58.58 -4.89 24.16
N ALA A 18 57.33 -4.87 23.68
CA ALA A 18 56.86 -3.92 22.70
C ALA A 18 56.11 -2.80 23.43
N LEU A 19 56.63 -1.62 23.31
CA LEU A 19 56.03 -0.35 23.73
C LEU A 19 54.61 -0.24 23.18
N CYS A 20 53.63 -0.21 24.08
CA CYS A 20 52.25 0.11 23.76
C CYS A 20 52.15 1.62 23.50
N GLY A 21 52.24 1.99 22.22
CA GLY A 21 51.84 3.32 21.77
C GLY A 21 50.31 3.36 21.72
N CYS A 22 49.69 3.97 22.73
CA CYS A 22 48.30 4.37 22.68
C CYS A 22 48.16 5.49 21.61
N THR A 23 47.79 5.10 20.39
CA THR A 23 47.13 6.03 19.48
C THR A 23 45.67 6.10 19.87
N SER A 24 45.32 7.02 20.76
CA SER A 24 43.96 7.49 20.90
C SER A 24 43.53 8.07 19.56
N ALA A 25 42.78 7.34 18.78
CA ALA A 25 42.01 7.93 17.71
C ALA A 25 41.11 9.00 18.36
N LYS A 26 41.32 10.25 18.01
CA LYS A 26 40.39 11.32 18.35
C LYS A 26 39.09 10.97 17.63
N GLN A 27 38.11 10.44 18.38
CA GLN A 27 36.72 10.41 17.97
C GLN A 27 36.34 11.89 17.71
N THR A 28 35.90 12.20 16.53
CA THR A 28 35.52 13.59 16.20
C THR A 28 34.19 13.88 16.92
N ASP A 29 34.01 15.13 17.34
CA ASP A 29 32.76 15.56 18.01
C ASP A 29 31.53 15.24 17.16
N ASN A 30 31.64 15.20 15.82
CA ASN A 30 30.61 14.76 14.91
C ASN A 30 30.21 13.28 15.08
N ASP A 31 31.18 12.36 15.33
CA ASP A 31 30.88 10.94 15.53
C ASP A 31 30.14 10.71 16.85
N ILE A 32 30.35 11.58 17.84
CA ILE A 32 29.67 11.53 19.15
C ILE A 32 28.26 12.14 19.05
N GLU A 33 28.09 13.20 18.27
CA GLU A 33 26.78 13.79 18.00
C GLU A 33 25.91 12.85 17.19
N GLU A 34 26.44 12.24 16.13
CA GLU A 34 25.70 11.26 15.31
C GLU A 34 25.31 9.98 16.09
N GLN A 35 26.20 9.51 17.00
CA GLN A 35 25.87 8.39 17.89
C GLN A 35 24.85 8.76 18.96
N ASN A 36 24.89 9.99 19.49
CA ASN A 36 23.93 10.49 20.46
C ASN A 36 22.57 10.76 19.83
N ASP A 37 22.53 11.26 18.60
CA ASP A 37 21.29 11.47 17.86
C ASP A 37 20.65 10.14 17.44
N ASN A 38 21.44 9.15 17.02
CA ASN A 38 20.96 7.79 16.76
C ASN A 38 20.49 7.06 18.04
N GLN A 39 21.15 7.29 19.18
CA GLN A 39 20.68 6.76 20.48
C GLN A 39 19.44 7.49 21.01
N ARG A 40 19.27 8.78 20.70
CA ARG A 40 18.06 9.55 21.04
C ARG A 40 16.88 9.17 20.14
N ALA A 41 17.12 8.94 18.85
CA ALA A 41 16.11 8.44 17.92
C ALA A 41 15.65 7.03 18.32
N ALA A 42 16.59 6.13 18.64
CA ALA A 42 16.27 4.78 19.13
C ALA A 42 15.56 4.77 20.49
N ALA A 43 15.74 5.80 21.33
CA ALA A 43 15.08 5.92 22.63
C ALA A 43 13.65 6.49 22.55
N ASN A 44 13.22 6.98 21.38
CA ASN A 44 11.89 7.57 21.14
C ASN A 44 11.05 6.80 20.13
N SER A 45 11.52 5.68 19.55
CA SER A 45 10.70 4.87 18.65
C SER A 45 9.62 4.15 19.46
N LEU A 46 8.37 4.21 18.97
CA LEU A 46 7.26 3.46 19.56
C LEU A 46 7.58 1.97 19.57
N GLN A 47 7.46 1.33 20.73
CA GLN A 47 7.56 -0.12 20.88
C GLN A 47 6.32 -0.63 21.59
N LEU A 48 5.60 -1.55 20.97
CA LEU A 48 4.43 -2.21 21.52
C LEU A 48 4.66 -3.73 21.49
N SER A 49 4.20 -4.42 22.51
CA SER A 49 4.05 -5.87 22.42
C SER A 49 2.87 -6.22 21.52
N LEU A 50 2.80 -7.45 21.02
CA LEU A 50 1.65 -7.90 20.20
C LEU A 50 0.32 -7.81 20.97
N GLU A 51 0.34 -7.92 22.30
CA GLU A 51 -0.85 -7.79 23.16
C GLU A 51 -1.31 -6.32 23.28
N GLU A 52 -0.40 -5.35 23.15
CA GLU A 52 -0.68 -3.92 23.21
C GLU A 52 -0.97 -3.33 21.84
N TYR A 53 -0.66 -4.06 20.76
CA TYR A 53 -0.89 -3.58 19.41
C TYR A 53 -2.39 -3.40 19.17
N PRO A 54 -2.85 -2.20 18.74
CA PRO A 54 -4.27 -1.95 18.55
C PRO A 54 -4.83 -2.80 17.40
N VAL A 55 -6.12 -3.10 17.46
CA VAL A 55 -6.80 -3.80 16.35
C VAL A 55 -6.80 -2.89 15.13
N MET A 56 -5.87 -3.16 14.22
CA MET A 56 -5.75 -2.44 12.96
C MET A 56 -6.55 -3.14 11.87
N ASP A 57 -7.35 -2.36 11.12
CA ASP A 57 -8.09 -2.83 9.95
C ASP A 57 -7.83 -1.90 8.76
N GLY A 58 -8.30 -2.26 7.57
CA GLY A 58 -8.02 -1.42 6.41
C GLY A 58 -8.47 -1.98 5.07
N SER A 59 -7.87 -1.44 4.03
CA SER A 59 -8.10 -1.87 2.64
C SER A 59 -7.10 -2.95 2.24
N THR A 60 -7.53 -3.87 1.37
CA THR A 60 -6.67 -4.97 0.87
C THR A 60 -5.33 -4.47 0.31
N ALA A 61 -5.36 -3.36 -0.42
CA ALA A 61 -4.14 -2.79 -0.99
C ALA A 61 -3.20 -2.14 0.05
N ASN A 62 -3.58 -2.08 1.33
CA ASN A 62 -2.74 -1.53 2.40
C ASN A 62 -2.14 -2.62 3.30
N LEU A 63 -2.42 -3.90 3.05
CA LEU A 63 -1.90 -5.02 3.85
C LEU A 63 -0.38 -5.01 3.99
N PRO A 64 0.44 -4.83 2.92
CA PRO A 64 1.89 -4.81 3.08
C PRO A 64 2.40 -3.66 3.95
N MET A 65 1.75 -2.49 3.88
CA MET A 65 2.08 -1.35 4.74
C MET A 65 1.71 -1.61 6.20
N MET A 66 0.54 -2.20 6.45
CA MET A 66 0.10 -2.59 7.79
C MET A 66 1.07 -3.60 8.42
N ALA A 67 1.53 -4.59 7.65
CA ALA A 67 2.52 -5.57 8.09
C ALA A 67 3.89 -4.95 8.38
N GLU A 68 4.37 -4.04 7.52
CA GLU A 68 5.64 -3.33 7.76
C GLU A 68 5.60 -2.49 9.03
N ILE A 69 4.49 -1.77 9.25
CA ILE A 69 4.27 -0.98 10.48
C ILE A 69 4.29 -1.90 11.72
N MET A 70 3.54 -3.00 11.68
CA MET A 70 3.51 -3.98 12.78
C MET A 70 4.91 -4.56 13.03
N SER A 71 5.63 -4.96 11.99
CA SER A 71 6.98 -5.50 12.09
C SER A 71 7.92 -4.53 12.81
N GLN A 72 7.88 -3.24 12.47
CA GLN A 72 8.76 -2.24 13.07
C GLN A 72 8.37 -1.90 14.52
N VAL A 73 7.09 -1.68 14.76
CA VAL A 73 6.59 -1.26 16.09
C VAL A 73 6.62 -2.41 17.10
N CYS A 74 6.36 -3.66 16.67
CA CYS A 74 6.40 -4.82 17.57
C CYS A 74 7.77 -5.52 17.59
N GLY A 75 8.71 -5.14 16.72
CA GLY A 75 10.04 -5.76 16.65
C GLY A 75 10.02 -7.22 16.21
N ILE A 76 9.03 -7.63 15.43
CA ILE A 76 8.89 -8.97 14.84
C ILE A 76 9.36 -9.01 13.39
N SER A 77 9.55 -10.19 12.82
CA SER A 77 9.90 -10.33 11.41
C SER A 77 8.75 -9.86 10.50
N LEU A 78 9.07 -9.38 9.29
CA LEU A 78 8.03 -9.00 8.33
C LEU A 78 7.14 -10.20 7.97
N GLU A 79 7.71 -11.39 7.80
CA GLU A 79 6.97 -12.63 7.52
C GLU A 79 5.94 -12.94 8.62
N GLU A 80 6.33 -12.81 9.89
CA GLU A 80 5.41 -12.98 11.03
C GLU A 80 4.32 -11.90 11.05
N ALA A 81 4.68 -10.65 10.75
CA ALA A 81 3.73 -9.54 10.66
C ALA A 81 2.74 -9.73 9.51
N GLU A 82 3.18 -10.23 8.34
CA GLU A 82 2.31 -10.57 7.21
C GLU A 82 1.30 -11.66 7.56
N ASP A 83 1.72 -12.69 8.28
CA ASP A 83 0.84 -13.78 8.74
C ASP A 83 -0.22 -13.29 9.76
N LEU A 84 0.10 -12.28 10.57
CA LEU A 84 -0.79 -11.72 11.58
C LEU A 84 -1.70 -10.62 11.03
N THR A 85 -1.32 -9.97 9.91
CA THR A 85 -2.05 -8.84 9.36
C THR A 85 -3.23 -9.29 8.51
N VAL A 86 -4.41 -8.84 8.88
CA VAL A 86 -5.66 -9.12 8.16
C VAL A 86 -6.43 -7.83 7.92
N CYS A 87 -7.33 -7.82 6.95
CA CYS A 87 -8.24 -6.70 6.75
C CYS A 87 -9.65 -7.15 6.37
N ALA A 88 -10.63 -6.37 6.79
CA ALA A 88 -12.04 -6.61 6.46
C ALA A 88 -12.46 -5.94 5.13
N LYS A 89 -11.54 -5.31 4.42
CA LYS A 89 -11.73 -4.48 3.21
C LYS A 89 -12.38 -3.11 3.51
N THR A 90 -12.25 -2.18 2.57
CA THR A 90 -12.58 -0.77 2.77
C THR A 90 -13.96 -0.51 3.41
N PRO A 91 -15.09 -1.04 2.91
CA PRO A 91 -16.39 -0.71 3.51
C PRO A 91 -16.54 -1.23 4.94
N GLN A 92 -16.15 -2.50 5.16
CA GLN A 92 -16.28 -3.12 6.47
C GLN A 92 -15.32 -2.50 7.49
N ALA A 93 -14.10 -2.11 7.08
CA ALA A 93 -13.15 -1.44 7.95
C ALA A 93 -13.73 -0.13 8.52
N TRP A 94 -14.41 0.67 7.68
CA TRP A 94 -15.09 1.87 8.12
C TRP A 94 -16.24 1.59 9.12
N GLU A 95 -16.98 0.50 8.94
CA GLU A 95 -17.98 0.07 9.91
C GLU A 95 -17.33 -0.40 11.21
N ASN A 96 -16.20 -1.12 11.12
CA ASN A 96 -15.49 -1.66 12.27
C ASN A 96 -14.96 -0.58 13.21
N ILE A 97 -14.43 0.54 12.68
CA ILE A 97 -13.96 1.66 13.53
C ILE A 97 -15.12 2.32 14.28
N VAL A 98 -16.27 2.48 13.63
CA VAL A 98 -17.47 3.06 14.24
C VAL A 98 -18.06 2.16 15.33
N ASN A 99 -18.07 0.85 15.09
CA ASN A 99 -18.59 -0.14 16.03
C ASN A 99 -17.59 -0.48 17.15
N GLY A 100 -16.37 0.06 17.12
CA GLY A 100 -15.33 -0.22 18.12
C GLY A 100 -14.76 -1.64 18.03
N THR A 101 -14.87 -2.30 16.87
CA THR A 101 -14.22 -3.61 16.60
C THR A 101 -12.86 -3.44 15.94
N ALA A 102 -12.54 -2.25 15.46
CA ALA A 102 -11.19 -1.79 15.11
C ALA A 102 -10.87 -0.52 15.90
N ASP A 103 -9.61 -0.34 16.25
CA ASP A 103 -9.10 0.81 16.99
C ASP A 103 -8.45 1.84 16.08
N ILE A 104 -7.87 1.39 14.97
CA ILE A 104 -7.16 2.20 13.98
C ILE A 104 -7.35 1.61 12.57
N LEU A 105 -7.45 2.48 11.56
CA LEU A 105 -7.51 2.04 10.18
C LEU A 105 -6.33 2.55 9.36
N LEU A 106 -5.92 1.73 8.37
CA LEU A 106 -5.20 2.18 7.18
C LEU A 106 -6.06 1.88 5.96
N VAL A 107 -6.68 2.90 5.38
CA VAL A 107 -7.84 2.71 4.52
C VAL A 107 -7.92 3.77 3.42
N TYR A 108 -8.51 3.41 2.28
CA TYR A 108 -8.99 4.40 1.30
C TYR A 108 -10.24 5.11 1.80
N GLU A 109 -10.56 6.23 1.18
CA GLU A 109 -11.75 7.02 1.52
C GLU A 109 -13.03 6.19 1.50
N ALA A 110 -13.93 6.50 2.43
CA ALA A 110 -15.26 5.91 2.50
C ALA A 110 -16.08 6.25 1.25
N ALA A 111 -16.84 5.27 0.75
CA ALA A 111 -17.85 5.49 -0.27
C ALA A 111 -19.00 6.36 0.26
N GLU A 112 -19.81 6.97 -0.62
CA GLU A 112 -20.87 7.89 -0.22
C GLU A 112 -21.93 7.25 0.68
N ASP A 113 -22.29 5.98 0.42
CA ASP A 113 -23.20 5.21 1.28
C ASP A 113 -22.57 4.92 2.65
N THR A 114 -21.28 4.63 2.69
CA THR A 114 -20.53 4.44 3.94
C THR A 114 -20.43 5.75 4.72
N LYS A 115 -20.20 6.89 4.05
CA LYS A 115 -20.20 8.22 4.69
C LYS A 115 -21.53 8.51 5.38
N ALA A 116 -22.66 8.17 4.75
CA ALA A 116 -23.97 8.33 5.36
C ALA A 116 -24.13 7.50 6.67
N ILE A 117 -23.54 6.28 6.69
CA ILE A 117 -23.50 5.44 7.91
C ILE A 117 -22.64 6.08 8.99
N LEU A 118 -21.46 6.59 8.61
CA LEU A 118 -20.55 7.28 9.54
C LEU A 118 -21.22 8.51 10.17
N GLU A 119 -21.85 9.35 9.35
CA GLU A 119 -22.59 10.53 9.83
C GLU A 119 -23.74 10.14 10.77
N ALA A 120 -24.50 9.10 10.43
CA ALA A 120 -25.62 8.62 11.25
C ALA A 120 -25.16 8.02 12.59
N SER A 121 -23.95 7.53 12.68
CA SER A 121 -23.39 6.94 13.92
C SER A 121 -23.12 7.97 15.00
N GLY A 122 -22.84 9.23 14.63
CA GLY A 122 -22.41 10.28 15.53
C GLY A 122 -21.01 10.09 16.11
N VAL A 123 -20.22 9.12 15.63
CA VAL A 123 -18.83 8.91 16.03
C VAL A 123 -17.94 9.90 15.30
N GLU A 124 -17.20 10.70 16.06
CA GLU A 124 -16.21 11.61 15.49
C GLU A 124 -14.91 10.85 15.20
N LEU A 125 -14.35 11.06 14.00
CA LEU A 125 -13.14 10.39 13.53
C LEU A 125 -12.06 11.42 13.18
N GLU A 126 -10.82 11.12 13.57
CA GLU A 126 -9.63 11.80 13.07
C GLU A 126 -9.14 11.06 11.82
N ILE A 127 -9.19 11.71 10.66
CA ILE A 127 -8.83 11.14 9.35
C ILE A 127 -7.65 11.94 8.82
N THR A 128 -6.49 11.31 8.70
CA THR A 128 -5.26 11.98 8.27
C THR A 128 -4.66 11.25 7.07
N PRO A 129 -4.34 11.93 5.96
CA PRO A 129 -3.67 11.30 4.82
C PRO A 129 -2.25 10.88 5.22
N VAL A 130 -1.81 9.71 4.80
CA VAL A 130 -0.48 9.16 5.08
C VAL A 130 0.26 8.73 3.83
N GLY A 131 -0.44 8.61 2.72
CA GLY A 131 0.19 8.27 1.47
C GLY A 131 -0.75 8.42 0.28
N ARG A 132 -0.18 8.25 -0.89
CA ARG A 132 -0.86 8.47 -2.18
C ARG A 132 -0.81 7.24 -3.06
N ASP A 133 -1.91 6.99 -3.74
CA ASP A 133 -2.07 5.98 -4.77
C ASP A 133 -2.87 6.59 -5.95
N ALA A 134 -3.25 5.79 -6.91
CA ALA A 134 -4.01 6.24 -8.07
C ALA A 134 -4.98 5.16 -8.57
N LEU A 135 -6.10 5.60 -9.14
CA LEU A 135 -6.95 4.75 -9.95
C LEU A 135 -6.30 4.60 -11.34
N VAL A 136 -5.96 3.37 -11.72
CA VAL A 136 -5.31 3.06 -12.99
C VAL A 136 -6.20 2.18 -13.87
N PHE A 137 -6.05 2.32 -15.19
CA PHE A 137 -6.75 1.52 -16.18
C PHE A 137 -5.79 0.52 -16.82
N ILE A 138 -6.30 -0.68 -17.04
CA ILE A 138 -5.50 -1.84 -17.46
C ILE A 138 -6.17 -2.48 -18.67
N ASN A 139 -5.39 -2.77 -19.69
CA ASN A 139 -5.80 -3.59 -20.83
C ASN A 139 -4.73 -4.66 -21.14
N ASN A 140 -5.01 -5.50 -22.13
CA ASN A 140 -4.03 -6.47 -22.61
C ASN A 140 -2.95 -5.79 -23.48
N GLU A 141 -1.69 -6.20 -23.36
CA GLU A 141 -0.56 -5.65 -24.14
C GLU A 141 -0.75 -5.80 -25.66
N LYS A 142 -1.57 -6.75 -26.11
CA LYS A 142 -1.94 -6.92 -27.52
C LYS A 142 -2.88 -5.82 -28.03
N ASN A 143 -3.54 -5.08 -27.15
CA ASN A 143 -4.35 -3.93 -27.55
C ASN A 143 -3.42 -2.75 -27.90
N PRO A 144 -3.50 -2.15 -29.09
CA PRO A 144 -2.60 -1.07 -29.49
C PRO A 144 -2.87 0.27 -28.79
N VAL A 145 -3.95 0.40 -28.00
CA VAL A 145 -4.29 1.64 -27.29
C VAL A 145 -3.47 1.74 -26.01
N ASP A 146 -2.62 2.77 -25.94
CA ASP A 146 -1.73 3.05 -24.82
C ASP A 146 -2.16 4.27 -24.00
N ASN A 147 -3.15 5.02 -24.48
CA ASN A 147 -3.65 6.22 -23.81
C ASN A 147 -5.13 6.43 -24.10
N LEU A 148 -5.87 6.81 -23.07
CA LEU A 148 -7.25 7.29 -23.18
C LEU A 148 -7.39 8.60 -22.39
N THR A 149 -8.21 9.52 -22.92
CA THR A 149 -8.61 10.68 -22.13
C THR A 149 -9.64 10.28 -21.07
N GLN A 150 -9.76 11.05 -19.99
CA GLN A 150 -10.83 10.84 -19.01
C GLN A 150 -12.22 10.86 -19.68
N GLN A 151 -12.42 11.71 -20.68
CA GLN A 151 -13.70 11.76 -21.40
C GLN A 151 -13.93 10.47 -22.21
N GLN A 152 -12.92 9.90 -22.87
CA GLN A 152 -13.05 8.63 -23.58
C GLN A 152 -13.36 7.49 -22.61
N LEU A 153 -12.73 7.46 -21.45
CA LEU A 153 -13.04 6.49 -20.40
C LEU A 153 -14.51 6.62 -19.95
N ILE A 154 -14.97 7.84 -19.67
CA ILE A 154 -16.38 8.08 -19.32
C ILE A 154 -17.29 7.61 -20.45
N ASP A 155 -16.98 7.91 -21.71
CA ASP A 155 -17.81 7.53 -22.86
C ASP A 155 -17.81 5.99 -23.09
N ILE A 156 -16.73 5.30 -22.78
CA ILE A 156 -16.68 3.83 -22.76
C ILE A 156 -17.61 3.29 -21.67
N TYR A 157 -17.45 3.74 -20.43
CA TYR A 157 -18.24 3.23 -19.31
C TYR A 157 -19.71 3.70 -19.30
N THR A 158 -20.05 4.69 -20.11
CA THR A 158 -21.45 5.08 -20.39
C THR A 158 -22.03 4.44 -21.66
N GLY A 159 -21.24 3.61 -22.37
CA GLY A 159 -21.68 2.90 -23.56
C GLY A 159 -21.80 3.76 -24.82
N LYS A 160 -21.25 4.99 -24.83
CA LYS A 160 -21.19 5.83 -26.03
C LYS A 160 -20.07 5.38 -26.98
N ILE A 161 -18.95 4.94 -26.44
CA ILE A 161 -17.86 4.27 -27.17
C ILE A 161 -17.94 2.79 -26.84
N THR A 162 -18.05 1.96 -27.88
CA THR A 162 -18.27 0.51 -27.73
C THR A 162 -17.24 -0.35 -28.45
N SER A 163 -16.40 0.27 -29.26
CA SER A 163 -15.36 -0.40 -30.05
C SER A 163 -14.03 0.31 -29.91
N TRP A 164 -12.95 -0.46 -29.82
CA TRP A 164 -11.60 0.06 -29.70
C TRP A 164 -11.16 0.90 -30.91
N ASN A 165 -11.72 0.65 -32.12
CA ASN A 165 -11.41 1.47 -33.30
C ASN A 165 -11.88 2.92 -33.18
N GLU A 166 -12.81 3.24 -32.30
CA GLU A 166 -13.26 4.60 -32.04
C GLU A 166 -12.23 5.43 -31.26
N VAL A 167 -11.27 4.74 -30.65
CA VAL A 167 -10.18 5.34 -29.85
C VAL A 167 -8.78 4.97 -30.36
N GLY A 168 -8.68 4.54 -31.61
CA GLY A 168 -7.40 4.26 -32.27
C GLY A 168 -6.90 2.83 -32.17
N GLY A 169 -7.71 1.93 -31.65
CA GLY A 169 -7.42 0.51 -31.56
C GLY A 169 -7.97 -0.31 -32.73
N ASP A 170 -7.97 -1.62 -32.58
CA ASP A 170 -8.49 -2.56 -33.55
C ASP A 170 -10.03 -2.55 -33.60
N ASN A 171 -10.62 -3.14 -34.64
CA ASN A 171 -12.07 -3.28 -34.76
C ASN A 171 -12.60 -4.42 -33.86
N LEU A 172 -12.45 -4.21 -32.55
CA LEU A 172 -12.90 -5.12 -31.48
C LEU A 172 -13.87 -4.41 -30.55
N LYS A 173 -14.88 -5.13 -30.11
CA LYS A 173 -15.80 -4.62 -29.09
C LYS A 173 -15.05 -4.41 -27.78
N ILE A 174 -15.31 -3.32 -27.09
CA ILE A 174 -14.79 -3.07 -25.75
C ILE A 174 -15.61 -3.89 -24.75
N VAL A 175 -14.94 -4.67 -23.91
CA VAL A 175 -15.49 -5.33 -22.74
C VAL A 175 -15.01 -4.56 -21.50
N ALA A 176 -15.84 -3.64 -21.03
CA ALA A 176 -15.53 -2.78 -19.90
C ALA A 176 -15.93 -3.47 -18.58
N TYR A 177 -14.93 -3.98 -17.87
CA TYR A 177 -15.14 -4.59 -16.55
C TYR A 177 -15.38 -3.52 -15.49
N GLN A 178 -16.25 -3.83 -14.55
CA GLN A 178 -16.48 -3.04 -13.35
C GLN A 178 -16.28 -3.92 -12.12
N ARG A 179 -16.29 -3.31 -10.95
CA ARG A 179 -16.29 -4.04 -9.68
C ARG A 179 -17.68 -3.98 -9.06
N VAL A 180 -17.91 -4.84 -8.07
CA VAL A 180 -19.13 -4.77 -7.26
C VAL A 180 -19.20 -3.44 -6.51
N GLU A 181 -20.39 -2.92 -6.26
CA GLU A 181 -20.61 -1.60 -5.64
C GLU A 181 -19.91 -1.42 -4.28
N THR A 182 -19.79 -2.50 -3.52
CA THR A 182 -19.11 -2.52 -2.22
C THR A 182 -17.59 -2.55 -2.30
N SER A 183 -17.00 -2.49 -3.50
CA SER A 183 -15.56 -2.52 -3.69
C SER A 183 -14.95 -1.11 -3.55
N GLY A 184 -13.83 -0.98 -2.82
CA GLY A 184 -13.09 0.27 -2.71
C GLY A 184 -12.66 0.84 -4.08
N SER A 185 -12.20 -0.01 -5.01
CA SER A 185 -11.84 0.45 -6.36
C SER A 185 -13.05 0.91 -7.19
N GLN A 186 -14.25 0.35 -6.96
CA GLN A 186 -15.49 0.86 -7.56
C GLN A 186 -15.84 2.25 -7.02
N SER A 187 -15.71 2.44 -5.72
CA SER A 187 -15.94 3.76 -5.11
C SER A 187 -14.99 4.81 -5.67
N LEU A 188 -13.70 4.47 -5.82
CA LEU A 188 -12.72 5.35 -6.46
C LEU A 188 -13.04 5.64 -7.92
N PHE A 189 -13.43 4.63 -8.69
CA PHE A 189 -13.85 4.77 -10.08
C PHE A 189 -15.04 5.74 -10.20
N LYS A 190 -16.06 5.56 -9.38
CA LYS A 190 -17.23 6.46 -9.34
C LYS A 190 -16.84 7.89 -8.94
N LYS A 191 -16.01 8.04 -7.91
CA LYS A 191 -15.60 9.34 -7.38
C LYS A 191 -14.67 10.09 -8.32
N LEU A 192 -13.57 9.46 -8.78
CA LEU A 192 -12.48 10.15 -9.46
C LEU A 192 -12.78 10.34 -10.95
N LEU A 193 -13.35 9.33 -11.60
CA LEU A 193 -13.64 9.37 -13.04
C LEU A 193 -15.08 9.73 -13.33
N MET A 194 -16.04 8.93 -12.84
CA MET A 194 -17.44 9.07 -13.24
C MET A 194 -18.12 10.27 -12.59
N LYS A 195 -17.70 10.63 -11.37
CA LYS A 195 -18.28 11.74 -10.59
C LYS A 195 -19.79 11.53 -10.44
N ASN A 196 -20.62 12.38 -11.01
CA ASN A 196 -22.08 12.25 -10.94
C ASN A 196 -22.68 11.57 -12.20
N ILE A 197 -21.87 10.87 -12.98
CA ILE A 197 -22.31 10.18 -14.20
C ILE A 197 -22.45 8.70 -13.87
N GLU A 198 -23.63 8.13 -14.08
CA GLU A 198 -23.84 6.70 -13.86
C GLU A 198 -23.26 5.88 -15.03
N PRO A 199 -22.38 4.91 -14.75
CA PRO A 199 -21.94 3.96 -15.78
C PRO A 199 -23.11 3.05 -16.19
N VAL A 200 -23.02 2.49 -17.41
CA VAL A 200 -23.96 1.42 -17.81
C VAL A 200 -23.76 0.22 -16.90
N ASP A 201 -24.87 -0.47 -16.66
CA ASP A 201 -24.87 -1.70 -15.86
C ASP A 201 -24.06 -2.78 -16.60
N ALA A 202 -22.89 -3.14 -16.05
CA ALA A 202 -22.12 -4.25 -16.59
C ALA A 202 -22.82 -5.58 -16.26
N PRO A 203 -22.86 -6.55 -17.19
CA PRO A 203 -23.31 -7.90 -16.88
C PRO A 203 -22.54 -8.49 -15.69
N ARG A 204 -23.18 -9.44 -14.98
CA ARG A 204 -22.60 -10.02 -13.77
C ARG A 204 -21.25 -10.67 -14.01
N GLU A 205 -21.05 -11.29 -15.16
CA GLU A 205 -19.80 -11.90 -15.60
C GLU A 205 -18.65 -10.90 -15.78
N TYR A 206 -18.95 -9.61 -15.89
CA TYR A 206 -17.96 -8.52 -16.00
C TYR A 206 -17.87 -7.70 -14.70
N ARG A 207 -18.30 -8.29 -13.57
CA ARG A 207 -18.25 -7.68 -12.23
C ARG A 207 -17.62 -8.62 -11.21
N PRO A 208 -16.30 -8.89 -11.32
CA PRO A 208 -15.59 -9.68 -10.32
C PRO A 208 -15.69 -9.06 -8.92
N SER A 209 -15.82 -9.92 -7.92
CA SER A 209 -15.95 -9.51 -6.51
C SER A 209 -14.61 -9.18 -5.88
N GLU A 210 -13.54 -9.85 -6.32
CA GLU A 210 -12.20 -9.66 -5.81
C GLU A 210 -11.34 -8.84 -6.78
N MET A 211 -10.34 -8.13 -6.22
CA MET A 211 -9.45 -7.28 -7.01
C MET A 211 -8.56 -8.11 -7.95
N GLY A 212 -8.05 -9.24 -7.46
CA GLY A 212 -7.27 -10.19 -8.26
C GLY A 212 -8.09 -10.84 -9.37
N GLU A 213 -9.35 -11.21 -9.12
CA GLU A 213 -10.23 -11.77 -10.15
C GLU A 213 -10.39 -10.83 -11.36
N LEU A 214 -10.48 -9.53 -11.13
CA LEU A 214 -10.54 -8.56 -12.25
C LEU A 214 -9.27 -8.61 -13.09
N ILE A 215 -8.11 -8.65 -12.45
CA ILE A 215 -6.81 -8.71 -13.15
C ILE A 215 -6.68 -10.04 -13.91
N ASP A 216 -7.10 -11.16 -13.33
CA ASP A 216 -7.11 -12.47 -13.97
C ASP A 216 -8.04 -12.50 -15.20
N GLU A 217 -9.23 -11.90 -15.09
CA GLU A 217 -10.17 -11.79 -16.21
C GLU A 217 -9.58 -10.96 -17.37
N LEU A 218 -8.88 -9.85 -17.06
CA LEU A 218 -8.21 -9.03 -18.08
C LEU A 218 -7.07 -9.79 -18.78
N ALA A 219 -6.36 -10.65 -18.03
CA ALA A 219 -5.26 -11.47 -18.54
C ALA A 219 -5.76 -12.72 -19.29
N SER A 220 -7.04 -13.10 -19.16
CA SER A 220 -7.56 -14.33 -19.74
C SER A 220 -7.49 -14.32 -21.26
N TYR A 221 -7.26 -15.51 -21.86
CA TYR A 221 -7.21 -15.68 -23.31
C TYR A 221 -8.47 -15.19 -24.02
N ASN A 222 -9.64 -15.35 -23.40
CA ASN A 222 -10.92 -14.96 -23.99
C ASN A 222 -11.08 -13.44 -24.14
N ASN A 223 -10.28 -12.66 -23.42
CA ASN A 223 -10.35 -11.20 -23.36
C ASN A 223 -9.17 -10.51 -24.10
N GLU A 224 -8.33 -11.26 -24.82
CA GLU A 224 -7.20 -10.71 -25.55
C GLU A 224 -7.59 -9.52 -26.44
N GLY A 225 -7.08 -8.34 -26.09
CA GLY A 225 -7.29 -7.09 -26.82
C GLY A 225 -8.67 -6.43 -26.65
N SER A 226 -9.68 -7.10 -26.09
CA SER A 226 -11.03 -6.54 -25.94
C SER A 226 -11.31 -5.94 -24.56
N ALA A 227 -10.72 -6.49 -23.52
CA ALA A 227 -11.00 -6.11 -22.14
C ALA A 227 -10.36 -4.76 -21.74
N LEU A 228 -11.12 -4.01 -20.94
CA LEU A 228 -10.67 -2.83 -20.20
C LEU A 228 -11.14 -2.97 -18.76
N GLY A 229 -10.26 -2.76 -17.80
CA GLY A 229 -10.60 -2.75 -16.39
C GLY A 229 -9.80 -1.69 -15.63
N TYR A 230 -10.00 -1.63 -14.32
CA TYR A 230 -9.30 -0.68 -13.46
C TYR A 230 -8.94 -1.33 -12.11
N SER A 231 -7.90 -0.78 -11.52
CA SER A 231 -7.41 -1.16 -10.18
C SER A 231 -6.81 0.07 -9.49
N VAL A 232 -6.25 -0.12 -8.32
CA VAL A 232 -5.35 0.87 -7.71
C VAL A 232 -3.92 0.55 -8.11
N PHE A 233 -3.10 1.58 -8.30
CA PHE A 233 -1.75 1.46 -8.86
C PHE A 233 -0.88 0.52 -8.05
N TYR A 234 -0.84 0.70 -6.72
CA TYR A 234 -0.01 -0.13 -5.87
C TYR A 234 -0.35 -1.63 -6.00
N TYR A 235 -1.65 -1.97 -5.95
CA TYR A 235 -2.08 -3.36 -6.07
C TYR A 235 -1.68 -3.99 -7.41
N ALA A 236 -1.94 -3.29 -8.49
CA ALA A 236 -1.66 -3.81 -9.84
C ALA A 236 -0.16 -3.81 -10.19
N SER A 237 0.66 -2.93 -9.56
CA SER A 237 2.10 -2.82 -9.82
C SER A 237 2.93 -3.75 -8.94
N TYR A 238 2.53 -3.97 -7.68
CA TYR A 238 3.40 -4.58 -6.67
C TYR A 238 2.81 -5.81 -5.99
N MET A 239 1.48 -5.88 -5.83
CA MET A 239 0.85 -7.00 -5.13
C MET A 239 0.37 -8.11 -6.07
N TYR A 240 -0.18 -7.76 -7.23
CA TYR A 240 -0.83 -8.73 -8.10
C TYR A 240 -0.61 -8.42 -9.58
N GLN A 241 0.53 -8.82 -10.08
CA GLN A 241 0.90 -8.67 -11.49
C GLN A 241 0.53 -9.91 -12.30
N GLN A 242 -0.02 -9.70 -13.49
CA GLN A 242 -0.25 -10.77 -14.47
C GLN A 242 0.47 -10.44 -15.78
N PRO A 243 1.20 -11.42 -16.37
CA PRO A 243 1.83 -11.23 -17.67
C PRO A 243 0.80 -10.88 -18.76
N GLY A 244 1.23 -10.11 -19.76
CA GLY A 244 0.39 -9.75 -20.88
C GLY A 244 -0.58 -8.60 -20.64
N LEU A 245 -0.49 -7.94 -19.50
CA LEU A 245 -1.26 -6.74 -19.17
C LEU A 245 -0.36 -5.50 -19.18
N LYS A 246 -0.96 -4.37 -19.48
CA LYS A 246 -0.34 -3.05 -19.36
C LYS A 246 -1.30 -2.04 -18.77
N MET A 247 -0.75 -1.11 -18.01
CA MET A 247 -1.47 0.11 -17.62
C MET A 247 -1.43 1.10 -18.77
N ILE A 248 -2.55 1.77 -19.02
CA ILE A 248 -2.65 2.80 -20.05
C ILE A 248 -2.52 4.19 -19.44
N ALA A 249 -1.96 5.12 -20.21
CA ALA A 249 -1.93 6.52 -19.82
C ALA A 249 -3.34 7.11 -19.76
N VAL A 250 -3.54 8.07 -18.88
CA VAL A 250 -4.76 8.88 -18.81
C VAL A 250 -4.39 10.34 -19.10
N ASP A 251 -5.07 10.94 -20.07
CA ASP A 251 -4.77 12.30 -20.56
C ASP A 251 -3.29 12.51 -20.93
N GLY A 252 -2.64 11.46 -21.44
CA GLY A 252 -1.25 11.47 -21.88
C GLY A 252 -0.22 11.24 -20.75
N VAL A 253 -0.66 10.99 -19.51
CA VAL A 253 0.23 10.75 -18.38
C VAL A 253 0.21 9.25 -18.02
N ASN A 254 1.37 8.59 -18.08
CA ASN A 254 1.49 7.20 -17.62
C ASN A 254 1.45 7.14 -16.10
N PRO A 255 0.75 6.15 -15.50
CA PRO A 255 0.85 5.90 -14.06
C PRO A 255 2.25 5.36 -13.73
N SER A 256 2.89 5.97 -12.75
CA SER A 256 4.18 5.55 -12.18
C SER A 256 4.35 6.18 -10.80
N ASP A 257 5.29 5.63 -10.00
CA ASP A 257 5.62 6.21 -8.70
C ASP A 257 5.94 7.72 -8.83
N GLU A 258 6.69 8.10 -9.85
CA GLU A 258 7.07 9.51 -10.10
C GLU A 258 5.84 10.38 -10.41
N THR A 259 4.96 9.95 -11.31
CA THR A 259 3.79 10.76 -11.74
C THR A 259 2.70 10.81 -10.68
N ILE A 260 2.62 9.81 -9.82
CA ILE A 260 1.73 9.78 -8.65
C ILE A 260 2.32 10.66 -7.53
N ALA A 261 3.61 10.51 -7.21
CA ALA A 261 4.27 11.30 -6.17
C ALA A 261 4.24 12.81 -6.47
N ASN A 262 4.57 13.21 -7.71
CA ASN A 262 4.60 14.61 -8.11
C ASN A 262 3.23 15.22 -8.46
N GLY A 263 2.15 14.41 -8.41
CA GLY A 263 0.79 14.86 -8.65
C GLY A 263 0.39 15.07 -10.10
N SER A 264 1.20 14.66 -11.08
CA SER A 264 0.91 14.85 -12.51
C SER A 264 -0.08 13.82 -13.08
N TYR A 265 -0.19 12.63 -12.48
CA TYR A 265 -1.22 11.67 -12.87
C TYR A 265 -2.62 12.16 -12.44
N PRO A 266 -3.64 12.11 -13.30
CA PRO A 266 -4.88 12.86 -13.06
C PRO A 266 -5.87 12.21 -12.08
N LEU A 267 -5.75 10.89 -11.80
CA LEU A 267 -6.72 10.13 -11.00
C LEU A 267 -6.09 9.68 -9.67
N LEU A 268 -5.59 10.66 -8.93
CA LEU A 268 -4.93 10.43 -7.64
C LEU A 268 -5.93 10.11 -6.54
N ASN A 269 -5.51 9.29 -5.60
CA ASN A 269 -6.23 8.91 -4.41
C ASN A 269 -5.27 8.79 -3.25
N ASP A 270 -5.63 9.41 -2.13
CA ASP A 270 -4.87 9.23 -0.89
C ASP A 270 -5.44 8.05 -0.09
N TYR A 271 -4.63 7.48 0.77
CA TYR A 271 -5.06 6.59 1.83
C TYR A 271 -4.75 7.23 3.18
N TYR A 272 -5.50 6.81 4.18
CA TYR A 272 -5.62 7.54 5.43
C TYR A 272 -5.34 6.64 6.62
N VAL A 273 -4.72 7.19 7.65
CA VAL A 273 -4.81 6.67 8.99
C VAL A 273 -6.04 7.26 9.67
N VAL A 274 -6.83 6.42 10.33
CA VAL A 274 -8.08 6.84 10.99
C VAL A 274 -8.14 6.27 12.39
N ILE A 275 -8.48 7.10 13.37
CA ILE A 275 -8.83 6.71 14.74
C ILE A 275 -10.11 7.42 15.17
N ARG A 276 -10.74 6.95 16.24
CA ARG A 276 -11.82 7.71 16.89
C ARG A 276 -11.24 8.94 17.57
N ALA A 277 -11.94 10.06 17.50
CA ALA A 277 -11.48 11.32 18.10
C ALA A 277 -11.45 11.29 19.64
N ASP A 278 -12.27 10.42 20.25
CA ASP A 278 -12.34 10.22 21.71
C ASP A 278 -11.32 9.21 22.27
N GLU A 279 -10.41 8.71 21.42
CA GLU A 279 -9.30 7.88 21.91
C GLU A 279 -8.46 8.64 22.95
N ALA A 280 -8.12 7.96 24.06
CA ALA A 280 -7.26 8.55 25.08
C ALA A 280 -5.87 8.90 24.50
N GLU A 281 -5.24 9.94 25.04
CA GLU A 281 -3.93 10.40 24.53
C GLU A 281 -2.81 9.34 24.66
N ASP A 282 -2.95 8.43 25.63
CA ASP A 282 -2.04 7.32 25.91
C ASP A 282 -2.53 5.97 25.35
N SER A 283 -3.62 5.95 24.58
CA SER A 283 -4.08 4.72 23.94
C SER A 283 -3.09 4.24 22.88
N SER A 284 -2.95 2.92 22.72
CA SER A 284 -2.10 2.32 21.70
C SER A 284 -2.48 2.78 20.29
N ALA A 285 -3.78 2.99 20.02
CA ALA A 285 -4.26 3.48 18.74
C ALA A 285 -3.74 4.90 18.44
N ARG A 286 -3.82 5.81 19.43
CA ARG A 286 -3.33 7.19 19.27
C ARG A 286 -1.81 7.24 19.15
N LEU A 287 -1.09 6.49 20.00
CA LEU A 287 0.37 6.39 19.94
C LEU A 287 0.84 5.85 18.58
N LEU A 288 0.16 4.81 18.07
CA LEU A 288 0.48 4.22 16.77
C LEU A 288 0.16 5.19 15.62
N ARG A 289 -0.97 5.89 15.66
CA ARG A 289 -1.32 6.93 14.69
C ARG A 289 -0.24 8.02 14.66
N ASP A 290 0.20 8.51 15.81
CA ASP A 290 1.21 9.56 15.90
C ASP A 290 2.57 9.08 15.38
N TRP A 291 2.92 7.82 15.65
CA TRP A 291 4.11 7.20 15.06
C TRP A 291 4.00 7.07 13.52
N ILE A 292 2.85 6.64 12.99
CA ILE A 292 2.63 6.56 11.53
C ILE A 292 2.82 7.94 10.87
N LEU A 293 2.45 9.02 11.55
CA LEU A 293 2.59 10.40 11.06
C LEU A 293 3.99 10.98 11.28
N SER A 294 4.90 10.28 11.93
CA SER A 294 6.29 10.70 12.16
C SER A 294 7.18 10.41 10.95
N ASP A 295 8.44 10.85 11.04
CA ASP A 295 9.48 10.55 10.04
C ASP A 295 9.76 9.03 9.96
N GLU A 296 9.70 8.31 11.10
CA GLU A 296 9.86 6.86 11.17
C GLU A 296 8.69 6.14 10.47
N GLY A 297 7.46 6.58 10.72
CA GLY A 297 6.29 6.05 10.04
C GLY A 297 6.32 6.29 8.53
N SER A 298 6.73 7.49 8.10
CA SER A 298 6.96 7.79 6.69
C SER A 298 8.03 6.89 6.07
N ALA A 299 9.12 6.61 6.79
CA ALA A 299 10.15 5.68 6.34
C ALA A 299 9.64 4.24 6.21
N ALA A 300 8.76 3.79 7.13
CA ALA A 300 8.11 2.48 7.05
C ALA A 300 7.18 2.40 5.82
N ILE A 301 6.40 3.43 5.55
CA ILE A 301 5.54 3.54 4.37
C ILE A 301 6.35 3.42 3.08
N ILE A 302 7.48 4.16 2.98
CA ILE A 302 8.40 4.08 1.84
C ILE A 302 9.01 2.68 1.72
N LYS A 303 9.44 2.08 2.84
CA LYS A 303 10.04 0.73 2.86
C LYS A 303 9.05 -0.33 2.38
N ALA A 304 7.77 -0.18 2.68
CA ALA A 304 6.69 -1.02 2.16
C ALA A 304 6.36 -0.75 0.68
N GLY A 305 7.05 0.21 0.02
CA GLY A 305 6.89 0.55 -1.39
C GLY A 305 5.76 1.51 -1.70
N TYR A 306 5.20 2.19 -0.69
CA TYR A 306 4.14 3.19 -0.88
C TYR A 306 4.72 4.60 -1.00
N ILE A 307 3.92 5.50 -1.56
CA ILE A 307 4.27 6.91 -1.75
C ILE A 307 3.68 7.70 -0.57
N PRO A 308 4.50 8.26 0.34
CA PRO A 308 4.00 9.10 1.42
C PRO A 308 3.51 10.45 0.91
N VAL A 309 2.66 11.14 1.71
CA VAL A 309 2.21 12.52 1.44
C VAL A 309 2.91 13.52 2.35
#